data_9fc0d2e645d694a68ab06c0d806c2350
#
_entry.id   9fc0d2e645d694a68ab06c0d806c2350
#
_cell.length_a   1.000
_cell.length_b   1.000
_cell.length_c   1.000
_cell.angle_alpha   90.00
_cell.angle_beta   90.00
_cell.angle_gamma   90.00
#
_symmetry.space_group_name_H-M   'P 1'
#
loop_
_entity.id
_entity.type
_entity.pdbx_description
1 polymer ?
#
loop_
_entity_poly.entity_id
_entity_poly.type
_entity_poly.pdbx_seq_one_letter_code
_entity_poly.pdbx_strand_id
1 'polypeptide(L)'
;MLSNKKPLKGSKKLINAWAFYDWANSVYSLVITTAIFPLYYAALFVENNQIFFMGYQIKNTAMISFLTAFAFVIISFISPILAGIADFLGNKKRFMQFFVYLGSFSCIGLFWFDLNNIYTGLFLYFLALIGFWASLIFYNSYLPDVAYPEQQDQASARGYSLGYIGSVILLLFNLSLIMLPDFYGISGTPQEARFYAMKISFVCVGLWWLIFSQISFFYLPKGEKKIIQKKNIIFHGYRELKSVYDLIKKNF
;
A
#
# COMPACT_ATOMS: atom_id res chain seq x y z
N MET A 1 25.86 -23.49 12.58
CA MET A 1 25.74 -22.88 11.25
C MET A 1 24.34 -23.19 10.73
N LEU A 2 23.39 -22.27 10.83
CA LEU A 2 22.06 -22.44 10.26
C LEU A 2 22.18 -22.39 8.75
N SER A 3 21.81 -23.49 8.08
CA SER A 3 21.83 -23.61 6.62
C SER A 3 21.01 -22.49 5.99
N ASN A 4 21.67 -21.56 5.34
CA ASN A 4 21.11 -20.39 4.66
C ASN A 4 20.47 -20.76 3.30
N LYS A 5 19.90 -21.99 3.19
CA LYS A 5 19.17 -22.42 2.01
C LYS A 5 17.85 -21.66 1.95
N LYS A 6 17.66 -20.90 0.88
CA LYS A 6 16.36 -20.22 0.60
C LYS A 6 15.24 -21.25 0.59
N PRO A 7 14.07 -20.92 1.14
CA PRO A 7 12.93 -21.83 1.13
C PRO A 7 12.57 -22.21 -0.31
N LEU A 8 12.26 -23.47 -0.54
CA LEU A 8 11.86 -23.98 -1.85
C LEU A 8 10.43 -23.55 -2.19
N LYS A 9 10.13 -23.36 -3.47
CA LYS A 9 8.76 -23.15 -3.97
C LYS A 9 7.82 -24.23 -3.42
N GLY A 10 6.61 -23.82 -3.03
CA GLY A 10 5.60 -24.71 -2.44
C GLY A 10 5.84 -25.04 -0.96
N SER A 11 6.96 -24.63 -0.35
CA SER A 11 7.18 -24.86 1.06
C SER A 11 6.27 -24.00 1.94
N LYS A 12 5.73 -24.57 3.03
CA LYS A 12 4.90 -23.84 4.01
C LYS A 12 5.59 -22.56 4.50
N LYS A 13 6.92 -22.58 4.65
CA LYS A 13 7.69 -21.42 5.11
C LYS A 13 7.64 -20.27 4.12
N LEU A 14 7.80 -20.54 2.83
CA LEU A 14 7.78 -19.52 1.79
C LEU A 14 6.37 -18.96 1.57
N ILE A 15 5.37 -19.84 1.52
CA ILE A 15 3.95 -19.45 1.39
C ILE A 15 3.54 -18.58 2.60
N ASN A 16 3.90 -18.98 3.82
CA ASN A 16 3.59 -18.20 5.00
C ASN A 16 4.27 -16.82 5.00
N ALA A 17 5.52 -16.74 4.56
CA ALA A 17 6.23 -15.48 4.48
C ALA A 17 5.63 -14.55 3.40
N TRP A 18 5.14 -15.11 2.31
CA TRP A 18 4.38 -14.37 1.31
C TRP A 18 3.04 -13.88 1.88
N ALA A 19 2.24 -14.78 2.45
CA ALA A 19 0.95 -14.45 3.06
C ALA A 19 1.08 -13.43 4.21
N PHE A 20 2.20 -13.43 4.94
CA PHE A 20 2.47 -12.49 6.02
C PHE A 20 2.65 -11.03 5.53
N TYR A 21 2.87 -10.82 4.25
CA TYR A 21 2.86 -9.46 3.71
C TYR A 21 1.48 -8.79 3.83
N ASP A 22 0.40 -9.54 3.70
CA ASP A 22 -0.95 -9.00 3.90
C ASP A 22 -1.18 -8.53 5.35
N TRP A 23 -0.62 -9.23 6.35
CA TRP A 23 -0.58 -8.74 7.73
C TRP A 23 0.06 -7.35 7.83
N ALA A 24 1.11 -7.10 7.04
CA ALA A 24 1.84 -5.85 7.08
C ALA A 24 1.12 -4.72 6.34
N ASN A 25 0.57 -4.96 5.15
CA ASN A 25 0.08 -3.90 4.26
C ASN A 25 -1.40 -3.59 4.40
N SER A 26 -2.24 -4.57 4.77
CA SER A 26 -3.70 -4.39 4.81
C SER A 26 -4.15 -3.36 5.84
N VAL A 27 -3.31 -3.04 6.83
CA VAL A 27 -3.53 -1.96 7.79
C VAL A 27 -3.70 -0.60 7.10
N TYR A 28 -3.00 -0.37 5.98
CA TYR A 28 -3.16 0.86 5.20
C TYR A 28 -4.58 0.98 4.66
N SER A 29 -5.10 -0.06 4.04
CA SER A 29 -6.44 -0.05 3.46
C SER A 29 -7.52 0.15 4.52
N LEU A 30 -7.49 -0.62 5.61
CA LEU A 30 -8.52 -0.54 6.64
C LEU A 30 -8.39 0.73 7.50
N VAL A 31 -7.20 1.00 8.01
CA VAL A 31 -7.00 2.08 9.01
C VAL A 31 -6.90 3.43 8.33
N ILE A 32 -6.05 3.58 7.29
CA ILE A 32 -5.91 4.87 6.60
C ILE A 32 -7.10 5.11 5.68
N THR A 33 -7.26 4.30 4.63
CA THR A 33 -8.16 4.64 3.54
C THR A 33 -9.63 4.61 3.97
N THR A 34 -10.01 3.66 4.84
CA THR A 34 -11.41 3.41 5.17
C THR A 34 -11.84 4.08 6.48
N ALA A 35 -10.99 4.11 7.51
CA ALA A 35 -11.42 4.49 8.85
C ALA A 35 -10.91 5.88 9.27
N ILE A 36 -9.61 6.04 9.52
CA ILE A 36 -9.10 7.20 10.27
C ILE A 36 -8.86 8.42 9.38
N PHE A 37 -8.29 8.23 8.18
CA PHE A 37 -8.02 9.37 7.30
C PHE A 37 -9.28 10.13 6.87
N PRO A 38 -10.39 9.50 6.49
CA PRO A 38 -11.64 10.23 6.19
C PRO A 38 -12.17 11.04 7.38
N LEU A 39 -12.09 10.49 8.60
CA LEU A 39 -12.50 11.20 9.82
C LEU A 39 -11.59 12.39 10.10
N TYR A 40 -10.28 12.18 10.02
CA TYR A 40 -9.28 13.23 10.21
C TYR A 40 -9.46 14.35 9.19
N TYR A 41 -9.59 13.99 7.91
CA TYR A 41 -9.75 14.92 6.82
C TYR A 41 -11.04 15.74 6.94
N ALA A 42 -12.15 15.10 7.30
CA ALA A 42 -13.40 15.81 7.57
C ALA A 42 -13.27 16.77 8.76
N ALA A 43 -12.57 16.37 9.81
CA ALA A 43 -12.35 17.21 10.99
C ALA A 43 -11.47 18.44 10.70
N LEU A 44 -10.54 18.36 9.75
CA LEU A 44 -9.73 19.50 9.28
C LEU A 44 -10.59 20.61 8.65
N PHE A 45 -11.70 20.27 8.03
CA PHE A 45 -12.51 21.17 7.21
C PHE A 45 -13.88 21.50 7.83
N VAL A 46 -14.03 21.40 9.14
CA VAL A 46 -15.30 21.71 9.83
C VAL A 46 -15.71 23.16 9.61
N GLU A 47 -14.76 24.11 9.66
CA GLU A 47 -15.06 25.56 9.52
C GLU A 47 -15.15 26.01 8.07
N ASN A 48 -14.36 25.41 7.18
CA ASN A 48 -14.34 25.76 5.76
C ASN A 48 -14.12 24.51 4.90
N ASN A 49 -15.12 24.15 4.13
CA ASN A 49 -15.11 22.94 3.29
C ASN A 49 -14.46 23.16 1.91
N GLN A 50 -13.71 24.25 1.73
CA GLN A 50 -13.07 24.59 0.46
C GLN A 50 -11.55 24.63 0.58
N ILE A 51 -10.89 24.22 -0.50
CA ILE A 51 -9.44 24.30 -0.69
C ILE A 51 -9.19 25.19 -1.89
N PHE A 52 -8.26 26.12 -1.75
CA PHE A 52 -7.79 26.92 -2.88
C PHE A 52 -6.69 26.13 -3.62
N PHE A 53 -6.95 25.73 -4.87
CA PHE A 53 -6.01 24.97 -5.66
C PHE A 53 -5.90 25.52 -7.09
N MET A 54 -4.69 25.84 -7.52
CA MET A 54 -4.39 26.38 -8.88
C MET A 54 -5.30 27.57 -9.30
N GLY A 55 -5.65 28.44 -8.36
CA GLY A 55 -6.51 29.61 -8.62
C GLY A 55 -8.01 29.37 -8.47
N TYR A 56 -8.44 28.15 -8.15
CA TYR A 56 -9.84 27.78 -7.99
C TYR A 56 -10.16 27.35 -6.56
N GLN A 57 -11.36 27.65 -6.11
CA GLN A 57 -11.93 27.10 -4.87
C GLN A 57 -12.60 25.77 -5.17
N ILE A 58 -12.11 24.70 -4.57
CA ILE A 58 -12.58 23.33 -4.80
C ILE A 58 -13.08 22.80 -3.46
N LYS A 59 -14.22 22.08 -3.46
CA LYS A 59 -14.66 21.37 -2.24
C LYS A 59 -13.60 20.36 -1.80
N ASN A 60 -13.35 20.31 -0.49
CA ASN A 60 -12.38 19.37 0.09
C ASN A 60 -12.65 17.91 -0.30
N THR A 61 -13.93 17.48 -0.30
CA THR A 61 -14.34 16.13 -0.72
C THR A 61 -14.06 15.85 -2.20
N ALA A 62 -14.24 16.86 -3.07
CA ALA A 62 -13.90 16.74 -4.49
C ALA A 62 -12.37 16.62 -4.67
N MET A 63 -11.58 17.40 -3.92
CA MET A 63 -10.11 17.35 -3.99
C MET A 63 -9.58 15.95 -3.68
N ILE A 64 -10.02 15.34 -2.56
CA ILE A 64 -9.55 14.00 -2.19
C ILE A 64 -10.01 12.94 -3.19
N SER A 65 -11.23 13.08 -3.75
CA SER A 65 -11.74 12.17 -4.78
C SER A 65 -10.95 12.27 -6.08
N PHE A 66 -10.63 13.48 -6.53
CA PHE A 66 -9.77 13.70 -7.72
C PHE A 66 -8.36 13.15 -7.49
N LEU A 67 -7.77 13.38 -6.33
CA LEU A 67 -6.45 12.89 -5.98
C LEU A 67 -6.41 11.36 -5.98
N THR A 68 -7.41 10.73 -5.41
CA THR A 68 -7.56 9.28 -5.39
C THR A 68 -7.76 8.72 -6.80
N ALA A 69 -8.65 9.30 -7.58
CA ALA A 69 -8.87 8.91 -8.97
C ALA A 69 -7.59 9.06 -9.81
N PHE A 70 -6.86 10.15 -9.64
CA PHE A 70 -5.60 10.41 -10.34
C PHE A 70 -4.52 9.38 -9.96
N ALA A 71 -4.45 8.98 -8.68
CA ALA A 71 -3.55 7.91 -8.24
C ALA A 71 -3.88 6.58 -8.96
N PHE A 72 -5.17 6.21 -9.03
CA PHE A 72 -5.59 5.00 -9.74
C PHE A 72 -5.30 5.05 -11.25
N VAL A 73 -5.51 6.20 -11.89
CA VAL A 73 -5.15 6.39 -13.31
C VAL A 73 -3.66 6.14 -13.50
N ILE A 74 -2.81 6.76 -12.68
CA ILE A 74 -1.34 6.57 -12.75
C ILE A 74 -0.98 5.10 -12.56
N ILE A 75 -1.50 4.45 -11.51
CA ILE A 75 -1.23 3.04 -11.25
C ILE A 75 -1.67 2.15 -12.42
N SER A 76 -2.85 2.39 -12.98
CA SER A 76 -3.36 1.60 -14.11
C SER A 76 -2.45 1.66 -15.34
N PHE A 77 -1.92 2.85 -15.64
CA PHE A 77 -1.00 3.02 -16.78
C PHE A 77 0.43 2.54 -16.49
N ILE A 78 0.91 2.73 -15.28
CA ILE A 78 2.31 2.41 -14.93
C ILE A 78 2.47 0.93 -14.55
N SER A 79 1.42 0.27 -14.02
CA SER A 79 1.52 -1.10 -13.51
C SER A 79 2.05 -2.13 -14.52
N PRO A 80 1.60 -2.17 -15.80
CA PRO A 80 2.14 -3.13 -16.77
C PRO A 80 3.61 -2.86 -17.09
N ILE A 81 4.00 -1.57 -17.11
CA ILE A 81 5.38 -1.15 -17.38
C ILE A 81 6.28 -1.59 -16.21
N LEU A 82 5.86 -1.32 -14.97
CA LEU A 82 6.62 -1.69 -13.78
C LEU A 82 6.76 -3.22 -13.64
N ALA A 83 5.67 -3.97 -13.89
CA ALA A 83 5.68 -5.42 -13.87
C ALA A 83 6.65 -5.98 -14.93
N GLY A 84 6.61 -5.47 -16.16
CA GLY A 84 7.50 -5.87 -17.24
C GLY A 84 8.98 -5.56 -16.95
N ILE A 85 9.28 -4.38 -16.41
CA ILE A 85 10.64 -4.00 -16.01
C ILE A 85 11.14 -4.88 -14.87
N ALA A 86 10.31 -5.14 -13.86
CA ALA A 86 10.69 -5.95 -12.71
C ALA A 86 10.97 -7.41 -13.10
N ASP A 87 10.17 -7.99 -13.99
CA ASP A 87 10.37 -9.33 -14.55
C ASP A 87 11.63 -9.42 -15.38
N PHE A 88 11.90 -8.41 -16.22
CA PHE A 88 13.12 -8.36 -17.03
C PHE A 88 14.40 -8.27 -16.18
N LEU A 89 14.38 -7.38 -15.18
CA LEU A 89 15.55 -7.19 -14.32
C LEU A 89 15.71 -8.31 -13.27
N GLY A 90 14.68 -9.13 -13.06
CA GLY A 90 14.64 -10.11 -11.97
C GLY A 90 14.70 -9.45 -10.59
N ASN A 91 14.17 -8.25 -10.46
CA ASN A 91 14.29 -7.43 -9.24
C ASN A 91 12.93 -7.10 -8.58
N LYS A 92 11.90 -7.95 -8.76
CA LYS A 92 10.57 -7.77 -8.16
C LYS A 92 10.63 -7.33 -6.70
N LYS A 93 11.52 -7.95 -5.92
CA LYS A 93 11.71 -7.64 -4.51
C LYS A 93 12.11 -6.19 -4.25
N ARG A 94 13.06 -5.65 -5.02
CA ARG A 94 13.53 -4.26 -4.85
C ARG A 94 12.44 -3.25 -5.18
N PHE A 95 11.67 -3.51 -6.24
CA PHE A 95 10.53 -2.67 -6.58
C PHE A 95 9.46 -2.70 -5.48
N MET A 96 9.11 -3.90 -4.99
CA MET A 96 8.18 -4.04 -3.88
C MET A 96 8.68 -3.29 -2.63
N GLN A 97 9.95 -3.43 -2.27
CA GLN A 97 10.58 -2.71 -1.16
C GLN A 97 10.50 -1.20 -1.33
N PHE A 98 10.83 -0.69 -2.53
CA PHE A 98 10.76 0.73 -2.81
C PHE A 98 9.35 1.31 -2.57
N PHE A 99 8.31 0.64 -3.08
CA PHE A 99 6.94 1.11 -2.91
C PHE A 99 6.42 0.95 -1.48
N VAL A 100 6.85 -0.09 -0.77
CA VAL A 100 6.56 -0.24 0.67
C VAL A 100 7.19 0.90 1.47
N TYR A 101 8.45 1.22 1.21
CA TYR A 101 9.12 2.33 1.91
C TYR A 101 8.49 3.68 1.55
N LEU A 102 8.20 3.91 0.28
CA LEU A 102 7.48 5.10 -0.16
C LEU A 102 6.15 5.26 0.56
N GLY A 103 5.31 4.22 0.59
CA GLY A 103 4.01 4.24 1.24
C GLY A 103 4.11 4.39 2.75
N SER A 104 4.99 3.63 3.40
CA SER A 104 5.18 3.66 4.85
C SER A 104 5.68 5.01 5.35
N PHE A 105 6.70 5.59 4.70
CA PHE A 105 7.21 6.91 5.06
C PHE A 105 6.20 8.02 4.77
N SER A 106 5.41 7.87 3.71
CA SER A 106 4.31 8.81 3.43
C SER A 106 3.23 8.76 4.52
N CYS A 107 2.87 7.57 5.01
CA CYS A 107 1.96 7.43 6.16
C CYS A 107 2.54 8.10 7.42
N ILE A 108 3.82 7.88 7.73
CA ILE A 108 4.47 8.55 8.86
C ILE A 108 4.45 10.06 8.66
N GLY A 109 4.72 10.55 7.45
CA GLY A 109 4.69 11.96 7.11
C GLY A 109 3.33 12.62 7.27
N LEU A 110 2.22 11.88 7.17
CA LEU A 110 0.87 12.40 7.43
C LEU A 110 0.67 12.91 8.86
N PHE A 111 1.57 12.59 9.79
CA PHE A 111 1.58 13.18 11.13
C PHE A 111 1.64 14.73 11.10
N TRP A 112 2.35 15.30 10.13
CA TRP A 112 2.47 16.75 9.95
C TRP A 112 1.39 17.35 9.04
N PHE A 113 0.40 16.54 8.62
CA PHE A 113 -0.71 17.05 7.83
C PHE A 113 -1.60 17.97 8.69
N ASP A 114 -1.75 19.21 8.27
CA ASP A 114 -2.68 20.21 8.84
C ASP A 114 -3.09 21.25 7.78
N LEU A 115 -3.91 22.23 8.16
CA LEU A 115 -4.38 23.26 7.23
C LEU A 115 -3.26 24.16 6.71
N ASN A 116 -2.18 24.37 7.49
CA ASN A 116 -1.04 25.18 7.06
C ASN A 116 -0.19 24.44 6.03
N ASN A 117 -0.19 23.08 6.08
CA ASN A 117 0.61 22.19 5.22
C ASN A 117 -0.28 21.31 4.32
N ILE A 118 -1.43 21.84 3.90
CA ILE A 118 -2.46 21.05 3.21
C ILE A 118 -1.94 20.35 1.94
N TYR A 119 -1.16 21.04 1.13
CA TYR A 119 -0.63 20.45 -0.11
C TYR A 119 0.39 19.35 0.16
N THR A 120 1.22 19.52 1.19
CA THR A 120 2.16 18.48 1.63
C THR A 120 1.41 17.25 2.12
N GLY A 121 0.35 17.43 2.92
CA GLY A 121 -0.48 16.34 3.40
C GLY A 121 -1.20 15.59 2.27
N LEU A 122 -1.79 16.32 1.33
CA LEU A 122 -2.41 15.73 0.14
C LEU A 122 -1.40 14.97 -0.73
N PHE A 123 -0.20 15.52 -0.91
CA PHE A 123 0.87 14.86 -1.66
C PHE A 123 1.34 13.57 -0.96
N LEU A 124 1.50 13.60 0.36
CA LEU A 124 1.85 12.40 1.13
C LEU A 124 0.76 11.33 1.07
N TYR A 125 -0.51 11.73 1.16
CA TYR A 125 -1.64 10.80 0.96
C TYR A 125 -1.60 10.16 -0.43
N PHE A 126 -1.35 10.96 -1.46
CA PHE A 126 -1.19 10.48 -2.84
C PHE A 126 -0.03 9.48 -2.97
N LEU A 127 1.14 9.79 -2.39
CA LEU A 127 2.29 8.89 -2.41
C LEU A 127 2.03 7.59 -1.62
N ALA A 128 1.28 7.66 -0.52
CA ALA A 128 0.89 6.49 0.25
C ALA A 128 -0.03 5.57 -0.57
N LEU A 129 -1.01 6.13 -1.31
CA LEU A 129 -1.85 5.39 -2.26
C LEU A 129 -1.01 4.69 -3.35
N ILE A 130 -0.10 5.44 -3.99
CA ILE A 130 0.81 4.89 -5.01
C ILE A 130 1.65 3.76 -4.41
N GLY A 131 2.25 3.99 -3.24
CA GLY A 131 3.07 2.99 -2.55
C GLY A 131 2.29 1.70 -2.26
N PHE A 132 1.07 1.83 -1.76
CA PHE A 132 0.21 0.69 -1.44
C PHE A 132 -0.14 -0.12 -2.70
N TRP A 133 -0.76 0.49 -3.69
CA TRP A 133 -1.23 -0.20 -4.87
C TRP A 133 -0.09 -0.74 -5.74
N ALA A 134 1.00 0.03 -5.90
CA ALA A 134 2.16 -0.45 -6.64
C ALA A 134 2.85 -1.62 -5.93
N SER A 135 2.95 -1.61 -4.60
CA SER A 135 3.52 -2.74 -3.85
C SER A 135 2.70 -4.03 -4.02
N LEU A 136 1.35 -3.93 -4.11
CA LEU A 136 0.46 -5.06 -4.35
C LEU A 136 0.65 -5.70 -5.72
N ILE A 137 1.00 -4.93 -6.76
CA ILE A 137 1.32 -5.49 -8.08
C ILE A 137 2.46 -6.51 -7.96
N PHE A 138 3.54 -6.13 -7.27
CA PHE A 138 4.68 -7.01 -7.08
C PHE A 138 4.37 -8.15 -6.12
N TYR A 139 3.63 -7.90 -5.06
CA TYR A 139 3.18 -8.92 -4.13
C TYR A 139 2.39 -10.03 -4.85
N ASN A 140 1.38 -9.66 -5.64
CA ASN A 140 0.57 -10.60 -6.39
C ASN A 140 1.40 -11.35 -7.45
N SER A 141 2.39 -10.68 -8.07
CA SER A 141 3.29 -11.32 -9.04
C SER A 141 4.21 -12.39 -8.44
N TYR A 142 4.36 -12.41 -7.11
CA TYR A 142 5.10 -13.46 -6.41
C TYR A 142 4.32 -14.75 -6.23
N LEU A 143 3.00 -14.73 -6.28
CA LEU A 143 2.19 -15.92 -6.00
C LEU A 143 2.60 -17.15 -6.82
N PRO A 144 2.80 -17.05 -8.15
CA PRO A 144 3.31 -18.16 -8.95
C PRO A 144 4.76 -18.58 -8.62
N ASP A 145 5.56 -17.68 -8.05
CA ASP A 145 6.95 -17.98 -7.69
C ASP A 145 7.05 -18.72 -6.33
N VAL A 146 6.08 -18.53 -5.45
CA VAL A 146 6.07 -19.07 -4.08
C VAL A 146 5.21 -20.32 -3.92
N ALA A 147 4.13 -20.45 -4.71
CA ALA A 147 3.16 -21.54 -4.61
C ALA A 147 2.94 -22.23 -5.96
N TYR A 148 2.68 -23.55 -5.92
CA TYR A 148 2.22 -24.29 -7.09
C TYR A 148 0.73 -23.96 -7.36
N PRO A 149 0.22 -24.13 -8.58
CA PRO A 149 -1.17 -23.78 -8.94
C PRO A 149 -2.21 -24.29 -7.92
N GLU A 150 -2.05 -25.53 -7.45
CA GLU A 150 -2.96 -26.19 -6.52
C GLU A 150 -2.91 -25.58 -5.09
N GLN A 151 -1.90 -24.77 -4.81
CA GLN A 151 -1.67 -24.13 -3.50
C GLN A 151 -2.06 -22.64 -3.50
N GLN A 152 -2.25 -22.03 -4.66
CA GLN A 152 -2.39 -20.58 -4.80
C GLN A 152 -3.65 -20.04 -4.10
N ASP A 153 -4.78 -20.74 -4.25
CA ASP A 153 -6.02 -20.34 -3.60
C ASP A 153 -5.90 -20.36 -2.08
N GLN A 154 -5.32 -21.45 -1.55
CA GLN A 154 -5.08 -21.57 -0.11
C GLN A 154 -4.08 -20.54 0.42
N ALA A 155 -3.03 -20.24 -0.35
CA ALA A 155 -2.05 -19.22 -0.01
C ALA A 155 -2.70 -17.83 0.03
N SER A 156 -3.52 -17.50 -0.97
CA SER A 156 -4.26 -16.22 -1.04
C SER A 156 -5.26 -16.09 0.11
N ALA A 157 -6.07 -17.12 0.37
CA ALA A 157 -7.00 -17.14 1.49
C ALA A 157 -6.30 -16.90 2.83
N ARG A 158 -5.11 -17.50 3.01
CA ARG A 158 -4.28 -17.29 4.20
C ARG A 158 -3.76 -15.86 4.30
N GLY A 159 -3.31 -15.26 3.18
CA GLY A 159 -2.89 -13.87 3.12
C GLY A 159 -4.02 -12.94 3.57
N TYR A 160 -5.18 -13.06 2.95
CA TYR A 160 -6.37 -12.27 3.32
C TYR A 160 -6.74 -12.42 4.80
N SER A 161 -6.74 -13.66 5.33
CA SER A 161 -7.04 -13.89 6.75
C SER A 161 -6.06 -13.16 7.67
N LEU A 162 -4.75 -13.25 7.39
CA LEU A 162 -3.72 -12.54 8.15
C LEU A 162 -3.88 -11.02 8.02
N GLY A 163 -4.18 -10.52 6.82
CA GLY A 163 -4.42 -9.12 6.57
C GLY A 163 -5.59 -8.56 7.37
N TYR A 164 -6.71 -9.27 7.41
CA TYR A 164 -7.87 -8.87 8.22
C TYR A 164 -7.54 -8.85 9.71
N ILE A 165 -6.90 -9.90 10.23
CA ILE A 165 -6.53 -9.98 11.65
C ILE A 165 -5.58 -8.84 12.02
N GLY A 166 -4.50 -8.62 11.26
CA GLY A 166 -3.54 -7.54 11.50
C GLY A 166 -4.18 -6.15 11.45
N SER A 167 -5.04 -5.94 10.46
CA SER A 167 -5.73 -4.66 10.28
C SER A 167 -6.71 -4.37 11.42
N VAL A 168 -7.47 -5.38 11.87
CA VAL A 168 -8.41 -5.22 12.99
C VAL A 168 -7.66 -4.94 14.30
N ILE A 169 -6.55 -5.64 14.56
CA ILE A 169 -5.74 -5.40 15.76
C ILE A 169 -5.24 -3.95 15.78
N LEU A 170 -4.65 -3.48 14.68
CA LEU A 170 -4.16 -2.10 14.63
C LEU A 170 -5.29 -1.08 14.65
N LEU A 171 -6.42 -1.36 14.00
CA LEU A 171 -7.59 -0.49 14.05
C LEU A 171 -8.12 -0.33 15.47
N LEU A 172 -8.28 -1.43 16.22
CA LEU A 172 -8.74 -1.39 17.61
C LEU A 172 -7.77 -0.62 18.51
N PHE A 173 -6.46 -0.81 18.31
CA PHE A 173 -5.45 -0.04 19.01
C PHE A 173 -5.59 1.46 18.70
N ASN A 174 -5.68 1.84 17.43
CA ASN A 174 -5.82 3.24 17.03
C ASN A 174 -7.16 3.87 17.50
N LEU A 175 -8.25 3.09 17.49
CA LEU A 175 -9.52 3.55 18.05
C LEU A 175 -9.42 3.77 19.57
N SER A 176 -8.70 2.92 20.29
CA SER A 176 -8.46 3.13 21.72
C SER A 176 -7.67 4.41 21.99
N LEU A 177 -6.67 4.75 21.16
CA LEU A 177 -5.94 6.03 21.23
C LEU A 177 -6.89 7.24 21.05
N ILE A 178 -7.81 7.15 20.09
CA ILE A 178 -8.73 8.24 19.75
C ILE A 178 -9.84 8.39 20.80
N MET A 179 -10.36 7.29 21.34
CA MET A 179 -11.46 7.30 22.29
C MET A 179 -11.02 7.55 23.73
N LEU A 180 -9.78 7.16 24.09
CA LEU A 180 -9.23 7.24 25.43
C LEU A 180 -7.86 7.96 25.42
N PRO A 181 -7.75 9.17 24.84
CA PRO A 181 -6.47 9.86 24.69
C PRO A 181 -5.75 10.10 26.02
N ASP A 182 -6.49 10.43 27.08
CA ASP A 182 -5.92 10.67 28.43
C ASP A 182 -5.20 9.44 28.99
N PHE A 183 -5.71 8.23 28.70
CA PHE A 183 -5.06 6.98 29.12
C PHE A 183 -3.66 6.82 28.51
N TYR A 184 -3.45 7.38 27.32
CA TYR A 184 -2.17 7.37 26.61
C TYR A 184 -1.32 8.62 26.87
N GLY A 185 -1.72 9.49 27.82
CA GLY A 185 -1.00 10.72 28.15
C GLY A 185 -1.11 11.82 27.09
N ILE A 186 -2.10 11.76 26.22
CA ILE A 186 -2.36 12.79 25.22
C ILE A 186 -3.22 13.87 25.88
N SER A 187 -2.60 15.00 26.21
CA SER A 187 -3.21 16.14 26.92
C SER A 187 -3.82 17.13 25.92
N GLY A 188 -4.82 17.93 26.39
CA GLY A 188 -5.47 18.98 25.64
C GLY A 188 -6.99 18.95 25.82
N THR A 189 -7.70 19.80 25.08
CA THR A 189 -9.16 19.67 24.99
C THR A 189 -9.52 18.30 24.36
N PRO A 190 -10.71 17.75 24.66
CA PRO A 190 -11.11 16.46 24.10
C PRO A 190 -11.03 16.39 22.56
N GLN A 191 -11.25 17.52 21.90
CA GLN A 191 -11.16 17.61 20.42
C GLN A 191 -9.71 17.60 19.95
N GLU A 192 -8.83 18.40 20.57
CA GLU A 192 -7.40 18.46 20.24
C GLU A 192 -6.72 17.12 20.49
N ALA A 193 -6.99 16.49 21.63
CA ALA A 193 -6.44 15.19 21.99
C ALA A 193 -6.84 14.10 20.98
N ARG A 194 -8.12 14.04 20.58
CA ARG A 194 -8.58 13.11 19.53
C ARG A 194 -7.92 13.38 18.19
N PHE A 195 -7.78 14.65 17.81
CA PHE A 195 -7.15 15.03 16.56
C PHE A 195 -5.67 14.62 16.53
N TYR A 196 -4.96 14.84 17.65
CA TYR A 196 -3.58 14.42 17.80
C TYR A 196 -3.44 12.88 17.79
N ALA A 197 -4.35 12.15 18.42
CA ALA A 197 -4.40 10.69 18.41
C ALA A 197 -4.59 10.15 16.98
N MET A 198 -5.40 10.79 16.14
CA MET A 198 -5.52 10.42 14.72
C MET A 198 -4.20 10.62 13.96
N LYS A 199 -3.44 11.67 14.25
CA LYS A 199 -2.09 11.87 13.69
C LYS A 199 -1.12 10.77 14.11
N ILE A 200 -1.14 10.36 15.39
CA ILE A 200 -0.36 9.23 15.88
C ILE A 200 -0.73 7.94 15.14
N SER A 201 -2.01 7.74 14.85
CA SER A 201 -2.48 6.56 14.11
C SER A 201 -1.84 6.42 12.73
N PHE A 202 -1.55 7.53 12.05
CA PHE A 202 -0.83 7.50 10.76
C PHE A 202 0.59 6.98 10.93
N VAL A 203 1.27 7.40 12.00
CA VAL A 203 2.61 6.90 12.33
C VAL A 203 2.56 5.42 12.66
N CYS A 204 1.58 4.98 13.45
CA CYS A 204 1.40 3.57 13.80
C CYS A 204 1.23 2.69 12.55
N VAL A 205 0.41 3.12 11.59
CA VAL A 205 0.22 2.40 10.33
C VAL A 205 1.52 2.35 9.52
N GLY A 206 2.21 3.48 9.37
CA GLY A 206 3.46 3.52 8.62
C GLY A 206 4.54 2.63 9.24
N LEU A 207 4.71 2.67 10.57
CA LEU A 207 5.66 1.82 11.29
C LEU A 207 5.28 0.34 11.20
N TRP A 208 4.00 0.00 11.40
CA TRP A 208 3.52 -1.38 11.25
C TRP A 208 3.84 -1.94 9.87
N TRP A 209 3.47 -1.21 8.83
CA TRP A 209 3.73 -1.62 7.45
C TRP A 209 5.23 -1.77 7.18
N LEU A 210 6.03 -0.79 7.58
CA LEU A 210 7.48 -0.79 7.42
C LEU A 210 8.15 -2.00 8.09
N ILE A 211 7.84 -2.22 9.38
CA ILE A 211 8.52 -3.22 10.22
C ILE A 211 8.11 -4.64 9.80
N PHE A 212 6.81 -4.90 9.74
CA PHE A 212 6.32 -6.26 9.45
C PHE A 212 6.59 -6.72 8.02
N SER A 213 6.69 -5.82 7.04
CA SER A 213 7.09 -6.17 5.68
C SER A 213 8.51 -6.76 5.61
N GLN A 214 9.40 -6.44 6.55
CA GLN A 214 10.77 -6.96 6.55
C GLN A 214 10.80 -8.48 6.70
N ILE A 215 9.82 -9.07 7.40
CA ILE A 215 9.70 -10.53 7.54
C ILE A 215 9.49 -11.19 6.18
N SER A 216 8.56 -10.66 5.38
CA SER A 216 8.33 -11.15 4.01
C SER A 216 9.54 -10.91 3.13
N PHE A 217 10.16 -9.75 3.22
CA PHE A 217 11.37 -9.44 2.46
C PHE A 217 12.55 -10.33 2.81
N PHE A 218 12.67 -10.81 4.03
CA PHE A 218 13.74 -11.72 4.40
C PHE A 218 13.65 -13.06 3.65
N TYR A 219 12.45 -13.62 3.51
CA TYR A 219 12.23 -14.94 2.93
C TYR A 219 11.95 -14.93 1.43
N LEU A 220 11.31 -13.91 0.88
CA LEU A 220 10.97 -13.85 -0.54
C LEU A 220 12.24 -13.90 -1.42
N PRO A 221 12.22 -14.65 -2.53
CA PRO A 221 13.34 -14.72 -3.46
C PRO A 221 13.59 -13.35 -4.13
N LYS A 222 14.80 -13.13 -4.61
CA LYS A 222 15.15 -11.89 -5.33
C LYS A 222 14.44 -11.78 -6.69
N GLY A 223 13.93 -12.86 -7.24
CA GLY A 223 13.50 -13.00 -8.62
C GLY A 223 14.64 -13.46 -9.54
N GLU A 224 14.27 -14.13 -10.63
CA GLU A 224 15.21 -14.56 -11.65
C GLU A 224 15.13 -13.63 -12.86
N LYS A 225 16.30 -13.29 -13.42
CA LYS A 225 16.33 -12.49 -14.65
C LYS A 225 15.78 -13.34 -15.79
N LYS A 226 14.70 -12.92 -16.41
CA LYS A 226 14.27 -13.50 -17.67
C LYS A 226 15.16 -12.97 -18.78
N ILE A 227 15.73 -13.89 -19.59
CA ILE A 227 16.50 -13.53 -20.79
C ILE A 227 15.50 -13.07 -21.86
N ILE A 228 15.12 -11.81 -21.80
CA ILE A 228 14.31 -11.18 -22.86
C ILE A 228 15.26 -10.32 -23.68
N GLN A 229 15.22 -10.46 -25.01
CA GLN A 229 16.03 -9.62 -25.90
C GLN A 229 15.81 -8.13 -25.60
N LYS A 230 16.91 -7.41 -25.37
CA LYS A 230 17.02 -6.02 -24.88
C LYS A 230 16.14 -4.97 -25.58
N LYS A 231 15.54 -5.27 -26.73
CA LYS A 231 15.07 -4.26 -27.67
C LYS A 231 13.67 -3.66 -27.38
N ASN A 232 12.85 -4.20 -26.44
CA ASN A 232 11.45 -3.75 -26.32
C ASN A 232 10.79 -3.91 -24.93
N ILE A 233 11.50 -3.63 -23.83
CA ILE A 233 10.94 -3.87 -22.47
C ILE A 233 9.70 -3.00 -22.20
N ILE A 234 9.74 -1.72 -22.55
CA ILE A 234 8.62 -0.78 -22.37
C ILE A 234 7.43 -1.16 -23.28
N PHE A 235 7.72 -1.66 -24.48
CA PHE A 235 6.70 -2.10 -25.44
C PHE A 235 6.13 -3.49 -25.13
N HIS A 236 6.78 -4.29 -24.30
CA HIS A 236 6.29 -5.64 -23.97
C HIS A 236 5.01 -5.56 -23.14
N GLY A 237 4.97 -4.73 -22.10
CA GLY A 237 3.75 -4.50 -21.32
C GLY A 237 2.59 -3.94 -22.15
N TYR A 238 2.90 -3.03 -23.07
CA TYR A 238 1.90 -2.50 -24.02
C TYR A 238 1.40 -3.57 -25.00
N ARG A 239 2.28 -4.44 -25.51
CA ARG A 239 1.89 -5.57 -26.38
C ARG A 239 1.03 -6.60 -25.67
N GLU A 240 1.32 -6.91 -24.40
CA GLU A 240 0.48 -7.80 -23.61
C GLU A 240 -0.92 -7.20 -23.42
N LEU A 241 -1.03 -5.92 -23.07
CA LEU A 241 -2.32 -5.23 -22.99
C LEU A 241 -3.06 -5.27 -24.34
N LYS A 242 -2.35 -5.02 -25.45
CA LYS A 242 -2.95 -5.10 -26.79
C LYS A 242 -3.39 -6.51 -27.13
N SER A 243 -2.61 -7.54 -26.79
CA SER A 243 -2.98 -8.94 -27.04
C SER A 243 -4.23 -9.37 -26.23
N VAL A 244 -4.34 -8.91 -24.98
CA VAL A 244 -5.54 -9.13 -24.15
C VAL A 244 -6.74 -8.39 -24.74
N TYR A 245 -6.56 -7.14 -25.16
CA TYR A 245 -7.63 -6.38 -25.84
C TYR A 245 -8.10 -7.06 -27.14
N ASP A 246 -7.16 -7.53 -27.96
CA ASP A 246 -7.47 -8.24 -29.22
C ASP A 246 -8.17 -9.59 -28.97
N LEU A 247 -7.81 -10.29 -27.86
CA LEU A 247 -8.49 -11.51 -27.42
C LEU A 247 -9.93 -11.24 -26.94
N ILE A 248 -10.15 -10.17 -26.16
CA ILE A 248 -11.47 -9.75 -25.73
C ILE A 248 -12.34 -9.40 -26.95
N LYS A 249 -11.79 -8.62 -27.90
CA LYS A 249 -12.52 -8.22 -29.10
C LYS A 249 -12.86 -9.39 -30.04
N LYS A 250 -12.10 -10.49 -29.99
CA LYS A 250 -12.40 -11.71 -30.77
C LYS A 250 -13.48 -12.60 -30.16
N ASN A 251 -13.71 -12.45 -28.84
CA ASN A 251 -14.66 -13.30 -28.09
C ASN A 251 -15.98 -12.59 -27.80
N PHE A 252 -16.14 -11.36 -28.24
CA PHE A 252 -17.38 -10.57 -28.30
C PHE A 252 -17.66 -10.21 -29.79
#